data_e324a612a23fb60000790d0fa4f7a76a
#
_entry.id   e324a612a23fb60000790d0fa4f7a76a
#
_cell.length_a   1.000
_cell.length_b   1.000
_cell.length_c   1.000
_cell.angle_alpha   90.00
_cell.angle_beta   90.00
_cell.angle_gamma   90.00
#
_symmetry.space_group_name_H-M   'P 1'
#
loop_
_entity.id
_entity.type
_entity.pdbx_description
1 polymer ?
#
loop_
_entity_poly.entity_id
_entity_poly.type
_entity_poly.pdbx_seq_one_letter_code
_entity_poly.pdbx_strand_id
1 'polypeptide(L)'
;MARIAIEYCTQCRWLLRASWMAQELLSTFGTDLGEVALIPGTGGVFRITVDGDQVWERKADGGFPDISVLKQRVRDRVAPERDLGHVDRRDSEHTG
;
A
#
# COMPACT_ATOMS: atom_id res chain seq x y z
N MET A 1 12.19 11.74 3.62
CA MET A 1 11.64 10.76 2.65
C MET A 1 10.64 9.86 3.36
N ALA A 2 9.55 9.55 2.70
CA ALA A 2 8.50 8.72 3.29
C ALA A 2 8.96 7.27 3.44
N ARG A 3 8.57 6.65 4.56
CA ARG A 3 8.84 5.24 4.83
C ARG A 3 7.53 4.47 4.88
N ILE A 4 7.41 3.48 4.00
CA ILE A 4 6.27 2.57 4.01
C ILE A 4 6.67 1.30 4.74
N ALA A 5 5.79 0.78 5.59
CA ALA A 5 5.99 -0.51 6.23
C ALA A 5 4.78 -1.39 5.96
N ILE A 6 5.03 -2.62 5.56
CA ILE A 6 3.99 -3.63 5.35
C ILE A 6 4.24 -4.75 6.35
N GLU A 7 3.39 -4.83 7.35
CA GLU A 7 3.44 -5.91 8.34
C GLU A 7 2.49 -7.02 7.88
N TYR A 8 3.01 -8.24 7.79
CA TYR A 8 2.27 -9.37 7.21
C TYR A 8 2.37 -10.60 8.10
N CYS A 9 1.32 -11.40 8.12
CA CYS A 9 1.29 -12.64 8.86
C CYS A 9 2.16 -13.70 8.16
N THR A 10 3.17 -14.21 8.87
CA THR A 10 4.07 -15.23 8.32
C THR A 10 3.39 -16.58 8.20
N GLN A 11 2.58 -16.94 9.20
CA GLN A 11 1.87 -18.21 9.23
C GLN A 11 0.79 -18.32 8.15
N CYS A 12 0.29 -17.18 7.69
CA CYS A 12 -0.74 -17.10 6.66
C CYS A 12 -0.18 -17.13 5.25
N ARG A 13 1.14 -17.15 5.11
CA ARG A 13 1.86 -17.14 3.83
C ARG A 13 1.56 -15.90 2.97
N TRP A 14 1.49 -14.74 3.61
CA TRP A 14 1.18 -13.50 2.92
C TRP A 14 2.43 -12.73 2.45
N LEU A 15 3.61 -13.33 2.54
CA LEU A 15 4.86 -12.71 2.11
C LEU A 15 4.83 -12.35 0.62
N LEU A 16 4.39 -13.26 -0.22
CA LEU A 16 4.34 -12.98 -1.67
C LEU A 16 3.43 -11.81 -1.98
N ARG A 17 2.29 -11.72 -1.31
CA ARG A 17 1.37 -10.60 -1.46
C ARG A 17 2.01 -9.29 -1.02
N ALA A 18 2.63 -9.30 0.16
CA ALA A 18 3.30 -8.11 0.70
C ALA A 18 4.47 -7.68 -0.18
N SER A 19 5.28 -8.64 -0.64
CA SER A 19 6.39 -8.41 -1.56
C SER A 19 5.94 -7.79 -2.87
N TRP A 20 4.87 -8.33 -3.45
CA TRP A 20 4.32 -7.81 -4.69
C TRP A 20 3.84 -6.37 -4.53
N MET A 21 3.14 -6.09 -3.44
CA MET A 21 2.69 -4.72 -3.16
C MET A 21 3.85 -3.76 -2.96
N ALA A 22 4.92 -4.21 -2.29
CA ALA A 22 6.13 -3.41 -2.13
C ALA A 22 6.74 -3.06 -3.49
N GLN A 23 6.83 -4.03 -4.39
CA GLN A 23 7.36 -3.80 -5.74
C GLN A 23 6.49 -2.81 -6.51
N GLU A 24 5.18 -2.94 -6.42
CA GLU A 24 4.25 -2.03 -7.08
C GLU A 24 4.38 -0.60 -6.58
N LEU A 25 4.52 -0.44 -5.27
CA LEU A 25 4.69 0.88 -4.67
C LEU A 25 6.02 1.51 -5.07
N LEU A 26 7.10 0.74 -5.03
CA LEU A 26 8.42 1.22 -5.43
C LEU A 26 8.47 1.56 -6.91
N SER A 27 7.81 0.78 -7.76
CA SER A 27 7.75 1.05 -9.21
C SER A 27 6.96 2.32 -9.51
N THR A 28 5.87 2.54 -8.77
CA THR A 28 5.01 3.70 -9.02
C THR A 28 5.60 5.00 -8.49
N PHE A 29 6.13 4.97 -7.27
CA PHE A 29 6.54 6.20 -6.59
C PHE A 29 8.03 6.48 -6.67
N GLY A 30 8.84 5.44 -6.94
CA GLY A 30 10.28 5.63 -7.12
C GLY A 30 10.92 6.38 -5.95
N THR A 31 11.60 7.47 -6.28
CA THR A 31 12.32 8.27 -5.29
C THR A 31 11.44 9.16 -4.42
N ASP A 32 10.13 9.17 -4.62
CA ASP A 32 9.21 9.80 -3.67
C ASP A 32 9.17 9.03 -2.35
N LEU A 33 9.64 7.77 -2.36
CA LEU A 33 9.74 6.94 -1.17
C LEU A 33 11.19 6.83 -0.72
N GLY A 34 11.41 6.84 0.60
CA GLY A 34 12.71 6.53 1.16
C GLY A 34 12.97 5.04 1.23
N GLU A 35 11.94 4.28 1.60
CA GLU A 35 12.03 2.82 1.68
C GLU A 35 10.65 2.20 1.76
N VAL A 36 10.58 0.90 1.45
CA VAL A 36 9.43 0.05 1.76
C VAL A 36 9.94 -1.14 2.54
N ALA A 37 9.52 -1.27 3.79
CA ALA A 37 9.94 -2.36 4.67
C ALA A 37 8.88 -3.46 4.71
N LEU A 38 9.33 -4.71 4.73
CA LEU A 38 8.47 -5.88 4.96
C LEU A 38 8.73 -6.36 6.38
N ILE A 39 7.69 -6.39 7.20
CA ILE A 39 7.81 -6.72 8.62
C ILE A 39 7.05 -8.01 8.90
N PRO A 40 7.75 -9.10 9.27
CA PRO A 40 7.08 -10.35 9.60
C PRO A 40 6.31 -10.21 10.91
N GLY A 41 5.06 -10.66 10.88
CA GLY A 41 4.17 -10.64 12.02
C GLY A 41 3.45 -11.97 12.18
N THR A 42 2.45 -12.00 13.05
CA THR A 42 1.66 -13.18 13.36
C THR A 42 0.18 -12.81 13.54
N GLY A 43 -0.67 -13.81 13.72
CA GLY A 43 -2.05 -13.59 14.11
C GLY A 43 -2.96 -13.04 13.02
N GLY A 44 -2.62 -13.27 11.75
CA GLY A 44 -3.45 -12.80 10.65
C GLY A 44 -3.30 -11.30 10.37
N VAL A 45 -2.20 -10.68 10.82
CA VAL A 45 -1.97 -9.26 10.59
C VAL A 45 -1.65 -8.97 9.12
N PHE A 46 -2.26 -7.89 8.60
CA PHE A 46 -1.83 -7.29 7.35
C PHE A 46 -2.13 -5.80 7.46
N ARG A 47 -1.08 -5.02 7.65
CA ARG A 47 -1.18 -3.59 7.93
C ARG A 47 -0.12 -2.83 7.16
N ILE A 48 -0.53 -1.74 6.54
CA ILE A 48 0.36 -0.88 5.77
C ILE A 48 0.34 0.51 6.41
N THR A 49 1.53 1.03 6.70
CA THR A 49 1.69 2.36 7.28
C THR A 49 2.61 3.22 6.41
N VAL A 50 2.37 4.53 6.46
CA VAL A 50 3.23 5.55 5.85
C VAL A 50 3.70 6.45 6.99
N ASP A 51 4.98 6.45 7.27
CA ASP A 51 5.58 7.22 8.38
C ASP A 51 4.87 6.97 9.71
N GLY A 52 4.47 5.72 9.95
CA GLY A 52 3.77 5.30 11.15
C GLY A 52 2.26 5.46 11.12
N ASP A 53 1.72 6.16 10.14
CA ASP A 53 0.27 6.34 10.01
C ASP A 53 -0.34 5.21 9.18
N GLN A 54 -1.37 4.57 9.73
CA GLN A 54 -2.01 3.45 9.05
C GLN A 54 -2.80 3.92 7.82
N VAL A 55 -2.50 3.33 6.66
CA VAL A 55 -3.25 3.57 5.43
C VAL A 55 -4.11 2.38 5.04
N TRP A 56 -3.80 1.20 5.55
CA TRP A 56 -4.61 0.01 5.33
C TRP A 56 -4.44 -0.97 6.50
N GLU A 57 -5.54 -1.62 6.88
CA GLU A 57 -5.49 -2.72 7.83
C GLU A 57 -6.59 -3.71 7.48
N ARG A 58 -6.23 -4.99 7.33
CA ARG A 58 -7.10 -6.02 6.77
C ARG A 58 -8.46 -6.14 7.44
N LYS A 59 -8.48 -6.13 8.75
CA LYS A 59 -9.76 -6.29 9.50
C LYS A 59 -10.61 -5.02 9.42
N ALA A 60 -9.97 -3.86 9.58
CA ALA A 60 -10.67 -2.58 9.54
C ALA A 60 -11.22 -2.26 8.15
N ASP A 61 -10.46 -2.62 7.10
CA ASP A 61 -10.82 -2.31 5.73
C ASP A 61 -11.52 -3.46 4.99
N GLY A 62 -11.73 -4.58 5.69
CA GLY A 62 -12.53 -5.68 5.14
C GLY A 62 -11.81 -6.58 4.14
N GLY A 63 -10.50 -6.71 4.22
CA GLY A 63 -9.73 -7.60 3.36
C GLY A 63 -8.44 -6.98 2.87
N PHE A 64 -7.93 -7.47 1.73
CA PHE A 64 -6.71 -6.95 1.12
C PHE A 64 -7.04 -5.80 0.18
N PRO A 65 -6.15 -4.82 0.06
CA PRO A 65 -6.42 -3.69 -0.83
C PRO A 65 -6.31 -4.08 -2.30
N ASP A 66 -7.20 -3.54 -3.12
CA ASP A 66 -6.95 -3.44 -4.55
C ASP A 66 -5.71 -2.56 -4.72
N ILE A 67 -4.82 -2.93 -5.64
CA ILE A 67 -3.56 -2.20 -5.80
C ILE A 67 -3.78 -0.74 -6.21
N SER A 68 -4.81 -0.46 -6.99
CA SER A 68 -5.16 0.92 -7.39
C SER A 68 -5.53 1.76 -6.17
N VAL A 69 -6.35 1.20 -5.29
CA VAL A 69 -6.77 1.88 -4.05
C VAL A 69 -5.58 2.12 -3.14
N LEU A 70 -4.71 1.11 -2.99
CA LEU A 70 -3.51 1.26 -2.17
C LEU A 70 -2.60 2.37 -2.70
N LYS A 71 -2.37 2.39 -4.02
CA LYS A 71 -1.54 3.44 -4.63
C LYS A 71 -2.14 4.83 -4.41
N GLN A 72 -3.45 4.96 -4.50
CA GLN A 72 -4.12 6.24 -4.25
C GLN A 72 -3.97 6.69 -2.80
N ARG A 73 -4.14 5.78 -1.84
CA ARG A 73 -3.97 6.11 -0.42
C ARG A 73 -2.54 6.52 -0.10
N VAL A 74 -1.56 5.84 -0.67
CA VAL A 74 -0.15 6.19 -0.50
C VAL A 74 0.15 7.53 -1.17
N ARG A 75 -0.32 7.73 -2.41
CA ARG A 75 -0.16 9.00 -3.13
C ARG A 75 -0.67 10.17 -2.30
N ASP A 76 -1.83 10.03 -1.69
CA ASP A 76 -2.45 11.10 -0.90
C ASP A 76 -1.59 11.50 0.30
N ARG A 77 -0.71 10.60 0.77
CA ARG A 77 0.20 10.87 1.88
C ARG A 77 1.56 11.39 1.44
N VAL A 78 2.12 10.85 0.36
CA VAL A 78 3.51 11.13 -0.02
C VAL A 78 3.64 12.13 -1.15
N ALA A 79 2.66 12.23 -2.02
CA ALA A 79 2.70 13.11 -3.19
C ALA A 79 1.27 13.48 -3.62
N PRO A 80 0.52 14.22 -2.79
CA PRO A 80 -0.93 14.41 -2.99
C PRO A 80 -1.30 15.08 -4.30
N GLU A 81 -0.37 15.82 -4.91
CA GLU A 81 -0.64 16.48 -6.18
C GLU A 81 -0.33 15.62 -7.40
N ARG A 82 0.22 14.43 -7.19
CA ARG A 82 0.61 13.57 -8.29
C ARG A 82 -0.60 12.86 -8.88
N ASP A 83 -0.76 12.97 -10.19
CA ASP A 83 -1.75 12.19 -10.93
C ASP A 83 -1.17 10.80 -11.22
N LEU A 84 -1.86 9.75 -10.82
CA LEU A 84 -1.47 8.37 -11.10
C LEU A 84 -1.96 7.90 -12.48
N GLY A 85 -2.52 8.80 -13.27
CA GLY A 85 -2.89 8.53 -14.63
C GLY A 85 -4.01 7.48 -14.74
N HIS A 86 -3.67 6.33 -15.30
CA HIS A 86 -4.64 5.26 -15.54
C HIS A 86 -5.37 4.80 -14.27
N VAL A 87 -4.66 4.74 -13.15
CA VAL A 87 -5.25 4.34 -11.86
C VAL A 87 -6.37 5.31 -11.45
N ASP A 88 -6.09 6.60 -11.53
CA ASP A 88 -7.06 7.63 -11.14
C ASP A 88 -8.24 7.69 -12.11
N ARG A 89 -7.98 7.56 -13.40
CA ARG A 89 -9.04 7.54 -14.41
C ARG A 89 -9.97 6.35 -14.23
N ARG A 90 -9.41 5.18 -13.92
CA ARG A 90 -10.17 3.96 -13.68
C ARG A 90 -11.10 4.10 -12.49
N ASP A 91 -10.62 4.73 -11.42
CA ASP A 91 -11.43 4.99 -10.24
C ASP A 91 -12.56 5.95 -10.56
N SER A 92 -12.30 6.99 -11.33
CA SER A 92 -13.31 7.94 -11.78
C SER A 92 -14.40 7.27 -12.62
N GLU A 93 -14.04 6.32 -13.47
CA GLU A 93 -15.00 5.56 -14.28
C GLU A 93 -15.93 4.72 -13.40
N HIS A 94 -15.40 4.16 -12.30
CA HIS A 94 -16.21 3.39 -11.37
C HIS A 94 -17.21 4.23 -10.59
N THR A 95 -16.86 5.46 -10.31
CA THR A 95 -17.71 6.37 -9.53
C THR A 95 -18.67 7.15 -10.42
N GLY A 96 -18.38 7.21 -11.67
CA GLY A 96 -19.22 7.90 -12.65
C GLY A 96 -20.35 7.05 -13.13
#